data_30b8e9739b4797a1109ee39bfcc34001
#
_entry.id   30b8e9739b4797a1109ee39bfcc34001
#
_cell.length_a   1.000
_cell.length_b   1.000
_cell.length_c   1.000
_cell.angle_alpha   90.00
_cell.angle_beta   90.00
_cell.angle_gamma   90.00
#
_symmetry.space_group_name_H-M   'P 1'
#
loop_
_entity.id
_entity.type
_entity.pdbx_description
1 polymer ?
#
loop_
_entity_poly.entity_id
_entity_poly.type
_entity_poly.pdbx_seq_one_letter_code
_entity_poly.pdbx_strand_id
1 'polypeptide(L)'
;MTISWWFFVVAIWGAAFTALALLAPRRPSFLIPMTFFAAWLTTELAVWHLLWQLVATIVFIALGALDGWPGWAGLAITALSWIGLVAGLVAASRTDRAFEQAFAEAFGPGWRDTIDPAWAPQRAGIEWARMFSVLHFRRLELRTRDLQYVDDGLRRHRLDVWRCDDVGPAAPVLLQIHGGGWMVGSKEQQGRPLMYHLANRGWVCVAINYRLSPKATWPDHLVDCKLALKWVREHIAEYGGDPGYVVVTGGSAGGHLAAMVGLTANRPEFQPGFEDVDTKVRAMVPFYGVFDFLDRHGFRRAAGSSFRRLAARHILKAHPDEQPEVFAQASPLDQVHRDAPPALVVHGDLDLLAPVEEARLFVERLREVSEAPAVYVELAGAQHAFEMFHSIRALHAVSAVDAFLSLLLSRDEKSTDAAIAAAKANGTDERTSTTPSPQA
;
A
#
# COMPACT_ATOMS: atom_id res chain seq x y z
N MET A 1 25.09 19.29 -35.87
CA MET A 1 25.72 18.62 -34.71
C MET A 1 26.28 17.29 -35.16
N THR A 2 27.52 16.95 -34.72
CA THR A 2 28.14 15.65 -35.03
C THR A 2 27.49 14.55 -34.14
N ILE A 3 27.71 13.29 -34.51
CA ILE A 3 27.22 12.13 -33.74
C ILE A 3 27.72 12.18 -32.26
N SER A 4 28.97 12.63 -32.05
CA SER A 4 29.55 12.80 -30.69
C SER A 4 28.75 13.77 -29.84
N TRP A 5 28.26 14.88 -30.38
CA TRP A 5 27.41 15.84 -29.67
C TRP A 5 26.01 15.27 -29.35
N TRP A 6 25.42 14.52 -30.28
CA TRP A 6 24.14 13.87 -30.03
C TRP A 6 24.25 12.84 -28.93
N PHE A 7 25.32 12.02 -28.91
CA PHE A 7 25.55 11.08 -27.83
C PHE A 7 25.73 11.80 -26.47
N PHE A 8 26.49 12.90 -26.44
CA PHE A 8 26.65 13.72 -25.24
C PHE A 8 25.32 14.24 -24.69
N VAL A 9 24.42 14.74 -25.55
CA VAL A 9 23.08 15.20 -25.13
C VAL A 9 22.25 14.06 -24.58
N VAL A 10 22.25 12.88 -25.23
CA VAL A 10 21.52 11.69 -24.77
C VAL A 10 22.07 11.18 -23.43
N ALA A 11 23.39 11.23 -23.25
CA ALA A 11 24.05 10.87 -22.00
C ALA A 11 23.64 11.78 -20.84
N ILE A 12 23.61 13.12 -21.07
CA ILE A 12 23.12 14.08 -20.08
C ILE A 12 21.66 13.80 -19.73
N TRP A 13 20.81 13.51 -20.74
CA TRP A 13 19.41 13.19 -20.55
C TRP A 13 19.24 11.96 -19.63
N GLY A 14 19.93 10.85 -19.94
CA GLY A 14 19.91 9.64 -19.11
C GLY A 14 20.40 9.87 -17.69
N ALA A 15 21.52 10.61 -17.54
CA ALA A 15 22.07 10.95 -16.24
C ALA A 15 21.16 11.86 -15.39
N ALA A 16 20.43 12.77 -16.04
CA ALA A 16 19.46 13.64 -15.36
C ALA A 16 18.33 12.82 -14.71
N PHE A 17 17.78 11.83 -15.40
CA PHE A 17 16.78 10.92 -14.84
C PHE A 17 17.34 10.13 -13.65
N THR A 18 18.56 9.61 -13.79
CA THR A 18 19.23 8.89 -12.70
C THR A 18 19.48 9.79 -11.49
N ALA A 19 19.94 11.02 -11.71
CA ALA A 19 20.14 11.99 -10.64
C ALA A 19 18.84 12.36 -9.94
N LEU A 20 17.73 12.57 -10.68
CA LEU A 20 16.41 12.80 -10.10
C LEU A 20 15.93 11.61 -9.24
N ALA A 21 16.19 10.39 -9.68
CA ALA A 21 15.84 9.18 -8.94
C ALA A 21 16.60 9.05 -7.61
N LEU A 22 17.89 9.40 -7.60
CA LEU A 22 18.75 9.25 -6.43
C LEU A 22 18.65 10.42 -5.45
N LEU A 23 18.48 11.64 -5.95
CA LEU A 23 18.53 12.86 -5.14
C LEU A 23 17.14 13.32 -4.67
N ALA A 24 16.08 12.93 -5.38
CA ALA A 24 14.68 13.28 -5.10
C ALA A 24 14.51 14.77 -4.68
N PRO A 25 14.87 15.74 -5.53
CA PRO A 25 14.93 17.13 -5.12
C PRO A 25 13.53 17.68 -4.81
N ARG A 26 13.34 18.15 -3.58
CA ARG A 26 12.07 18.74 -3.08
C ARG A 26 11.92 20.23 -3.39
N ARG A 27 12.89 20.87 -4.06
CA ARG A 27 12.89 22.29 -4.43
C ARG A 27 13.34 22.50 -5.87
N PRO A 28 12.76 23.44 -6.60
CA PRO A 28 11.57 24.24 -6.24
C PRO A 28 10.28 23.41 -6.28
N SER A 29 9.33 23.70 -5.37
CA SER A 29 8.13 22.86 -5.15
C SER A 29 7.19 22.75 -6.36
N PHE A 30 7.17 23.72 -7.27
CA PHE A 30 6.35 23.67 -8.48
C PHE A 30 6.81 22.62 -9.50
N LEU A 31 8.07 22.16 -9.41
CA LEU A 31 8.60 21.08 -10.25
C LEU A 31 8.37 19.69 -9.66
N ILE A 32 7.91 19.57 -8.41
CA ILE A 32 7.72 18.27 -7.75
C ILE A 32 6.91 17.28 -8.60
N PRO A 33 5.79 17.63 -9.26
CA PRO A 33 5.08 16.66 -10.07
C PRO A 33 5.93 16.09 -11.22
N MET A 34 6.70 16.93 -11.93
CA MET A 34 7.56 16.48 -13.01
C MET A 34 8.75 15.66 -12.49
N THR A 35 9.41 16.14 -11.42
CA THR A 35 10.53 15.42 -10.80
C THR A 35 10.09 14.11 -10.19
N PHE A 36 8.90 14.06 -9.61
CA PHE A 36 8.31 12.83 -9.11
C PHE A 36 8.16 11.77 -10.21
N PHE A 37 7.48 12.09 -11.32
CA PHE A 37 7.28 11.11 -12.39
C PHE A 37 8.60 10.62 -12.96
N ALA A 38 9.57 11.52 -13.19
CA ALA A 38 10.88 11.14 -13.68
C ALA A 38 11.64 10.25 -12.68
N ALA A 39 11.65 10.62 -11.41
CA ALA A 39 12.30 9.85 -10.35
C ALA A 39 11.65 8.49 -10.14
N TRP A 40 10.33 8.46 -10.01
CA TRP A 40 9.55 7.24 -9.79
C TRP A 40 9.72 6.21 -10.90
N LEU A 41 9.54 6.61 -12.17
CA LEU A 41 9.71 5.70 -13.30
C LEU A 41 11.16 5.20 -13.41
N THR A 42 12.14 6.06 -13.16
CA THR A 42 13.56 5.65 -13.20
C THR A 42 13.89 4.68 -12.05
N THR A 43 13.38 4.94 -10.86
CA THR A 43 13.61 4.10 -9.68
C THR A 43 12.99 2.71 -9.83
N GLU A 44 11.72 2.64 -10.22
CA GLU A 44 11.01 1.36 -10.29
C GLU A 44 11.26 0.60 -11.60
N LEU A 45 11.66 1.31 -12.68
CA LEU A 45 12.01 0.74 -13.98
C LEU A 45 13.51 0.81 -14.26
N ALA A 46 14.37 0.78 -13.24
CA ALA A 46 15.81 0.96 -13.36
C ALA A 46 16.46 -0.04 -14.35
N VAL A 47 15.98 -1.28 -14.43
CA VAL A 47 16.45 -2.28 -15.41
C VAL A 47 16.19 -1.81 -16.83
N TRP A 48 15.03 -1.21 -17.11
CA TRP A 48 14.70 -0.67 -18.41
C TRP A 48 15.51 0.57 -18.75
N HIS A 49 15.81 1.40 -17.73
CA HIS A 49 16.71 2.55 -17.88
C HIS A 49 18.14 2.12 -18.20
N LEU A 50 18.66 1.08 -17.57
CA LEU A 50 19.96 0.48 -17.92
C LEU A 50 19.95 -0.05 -19.35
N LEU A 51 18.91 -0.79 -19.74
CA LEU A 51 18.81 -1.42 -21.06
C LEU A 51 18.82 -0.39 -22.19
N TRP A 52 17.94 0.65 -22.11
CA TRP A 52 17.90 1.64 -23.19
C TRP A 52 19.19 2.46 -23.26
N GLN A 53 19.81 2.83 -22.11
CA GLN A 53 21.10 3.53 -22.10
C GLN A 53 22.21 2.67 -22.70
N LEU A 54 22.22 1.37 -22.41
CA LEU A 54 23.19 0.43 -23.00
C LEU A 54 23.02 0.36 -24.52
N VAL A 55 21.80 0.15 -24.98
CA VAL A 55 21.50 0.07 -26.44
C VAL A 55 21.87 1.38 -27.12
N ALA A 56 21.48 2.52 -26.56
CA ALA A 56 21.84 3.84 -27.11
C ALA A 56 23.35 4.01 -27.18
N THR A 57 24.09 3.65 -26.15
CA THR A 57 25.55 3.74 -26.10
C THR A 57 26.20 2.90 -27.19
N ILE A 58 25.78 1.64 -27.36
CA ILE A 58 26.31 0.75 -28.40
C ILE A 58 26.03 1.34 -29.81
N VAL A 59 24.81 1.81 -30.07
CA VAL A 59 24.44 2.42 -31.36
C VAL A 59 25.28 3.66 -31.64
N PHE A 60 25.43 4.58 -30.70
CA PHE A 60 26.20 5.79 -30.90
C PHE A 60 27.69 5.52 -31.10
N ILE A 61 28.28 4.55 -30.36
CA ILE A 61 29.68 4.13 -30.58
C ILE A 61 29.85 3.54 -31.96
N ALA A 62 28.94 2.66 -32.42
CA ALA A 62 28.99 2.08 -33.76
C ALA A 62 28.86 3.13 -34.89
N LEU A 63 28.22 4.26 -34.60
CA LEU A 63 28.09 5.40 -35.51
C LEU A 63 29.27 6.40 -35.43
N GLY A 64 30.36 6.08 -34.69
CA GLY A 64 31.54 6.94 -34.58
C GLY A 64 31.42 8.06 -33.54
N ALA A 65 30.61 7.87 -32.50
CA ALA A 65 30.46 8.89 -31.46
C ALA A 65 31.75 9.20 -30.70
N LEU A 66 32.71 8.29 -30.66
CA LEU A 66 33.99 8.47 -29.96
C LEU A 66 35.07 9.17 -30.79
N ASP A 67 34.77 9.59 -32.03
CA ASP A 67 35.71 10.32 -32.89
C ASP A 67 35.99 11.74 -32.38
N GLY A 68 35.24 12.24 -31.40
CA GLY A 68 35.41 13.55 -30.78
C GLY A 68 35.26 13.54 -29.25
N TRP A 69 35.84 14.53 -28.60
CA TRP A 69 35.82 14.67 -27.12
C TRP A 69 34.40 14.64 -26.52
N PRO A 70 33.31 15.18 -27.15
CA PRO A 70 31.97 15.13 -26.58
C PRO A 70 31.48 13.68 -26.43
N GLY A 71 31.88 12.78 -27.32
CA GLY A 71 31.55 11.37 -27.21
C GLY A 71 32.18 10.68 -25.98
N TRP A 72 33.45 10.95 -25.72
CA TRP A 72 34.13 10.44 -24.53
C TRP A 72 33.53 11.00 -23.25
N ALA A 73 33.20 12.30 -23.21
CA ALA A 73 32.49 12.92 -22.10
C ALA A 73 31.09 12.29 -21.90
N GLY A 74 30.35 12.04 -22.98
CA GLY A 74 29.09 11.34 -22.96
C GLY A 74 29.21 9.92 -22.39
N LEU A 75 30.25 9.18 -22.79
CA LEU A 75 30.49 7.83 -22.28
C LEU A 75 30.79 7.84 -20.76
N ALA A 76 31.60 8.78 -20.30
CA ALA A 76 31.86 8.95 -18.87
C ALA A 76 30.60 9.27 -18.05
N ILE A 77 29.75 10.18 -18.56
CA ILE A 77 28.46 10.54 -17.95
C ILE A 77 27.54 9.32 -17.91
N THR A 78 27.46 8.54 -18.98
CA THR A 78 26.64 7.32 -19.05
C THR A 78 27.14 6.28 -18.05
N ALA A 79 28.46 6.09 -17.93
CA ALA A 79 29.02 5.16 -16.95
C ALA A 79 28.66 5.56 -15.50
N LEU A 80 28.71 6.85 -15.16
CA LEU A 80 28.24 7.36 -13.86
C LEU A 80 26.73 7.13 -13.65
N SER A 81 25.93 7.32 -14.72
CA SER A 81 24.50 7.00 -14.66
C SER A 81 24.24 5.53 -14.38
N TRP A 82 24.99 4.61 -15.02
CA TRP A 82 24.86 3.17 -14.77
C TRP A 82 25.24 2.81 -13.34
N ILE A 83 26.31 3.38 -12.79
CA ILE A 83 26.69 3.19 -11.38
C ILE A 83 25.53 3.60 -10.46
N GLY A 84 24.90 4.74 -10.72
CA GLY A 84 23.74 5.20 -9.96
C GLY A 84 22.53 4.27 -10.06
N LEU A 85 22.19 3.81 -11.27
CA LEU A 85 21.08 2.87 -11.48
C LEU A 85 21.35 1.52 -10.79
N VAL A 86 22.56 0.99 -10.88
CA VAL A 86 22.97 -0.24 -10.18
C VAL A 86 22.89 -0.07 -8.66
N ALA A 87 23.35 1.07 -8.12
CA ALA A 87 23.23 1.37 -6.70
C ALA A 87 21.73 1.38 -6.26
N GLY A 88 20.83 1.96 -7.08
CA GLY A 88 19.38 1.91 -6.87
C GLY A 88 18.83 0.49 -6.86
N LEU A 89 19.26 -0.37 -7.78
CA LEU A 89 18.87 -1.79 -7.81
C LEU A 89 19.38 -2.57 -6.60
N VAL A 90 20.62 -2.30 -6.16
CA VAL A 90 21.18 -2.89 -4.92
C VAL A 90 20.37 -2.43 -3.70
N ALA A 91 19.98 -1.16 -3.62
CA ALA A 91 19.09 -0.69 -2.56
C ALA A 91 17.73 -1.41 -2.61
N ALA A 92 17.14 -1.56 -3.81
CA ALA A 92 15.89 -2.27 -4.01
C ALA A 92 15.99 -3.75 -3.58
N SER A 93 17.10 -4.43 -3.86
CA SER A 93 17.29 -5.83 -3.47
C SER A 93 17.46 -6.06 -1.95
N ARG A 94 17.62 -4.99 -1.18
CA ARG A 94 17.68 -5.06 0.30
C ARG A 94 16.34 -4.85 0.98
N THR A 95 15.29 -4.64 0.21
CA THR A 95 13.91 -4.43 0.70
C THR A 95 13.42 -5.60 1.55
N ASP A 96 13.76 -6.83 1.18
CA ASP A 96 13.43 -8.02 1.97
C ASP A 96 14.01 -7.97 3.38
N ARG A 97 15.26 -7.51 3.53
CA ARG A 97 15.91 -7.38 4.85
C ARG A 97 15.23 -6.34 5.73
N ALA A 98 14.75 -5.23 5.15
CA ALA A 98 14.02 -4.22 5.89
C ALA A 98 12.71 -4.80 6.47
N PHE A 99 11.98 -5.60 5.69
CA PHE A 99 10.80 -6.30 6.19
C PHE A 99 11.15 -7.35 7.26
N GLU A 100 12.19 -8.17 7.06
CA GLU A 100 12.62 -9.16 8.04
C GLU A 100 12.97 -8.52 9.39
N GLN A 101 13.70 -7.41 9.37
CA GLN A 101 14.04 -6.68 10.59
C GLN A 101 12.82 -6.12 11.30
N ALA A 102 11.93 -5.44 10.57
CA ALA A 102 10.72 -4.87 11.14
C ALA A 102 9.78 -5.94 11.74
N PHE A 103 9.70 -7.11 11.11
CA PHE A 103 8.90 -8.22 11.62
C PHE A 103 9.56 -8.89 12.83
N ALA A 104 10.87 -9.04 12.82
CA ALA A 104 11.60 -9.55 13.98
C ALA A 104 11.51 -8.61 15.18
N GLU A 105 11.50 -7.29 14.97
CA GLU A 105 11.27 -6.30 16.01
C GLU A 105 9.86 -6.38 16.59
N ALA A 106 8.84 -6.54 15.73
CA ALA A 106 7.44 -6.53 16.14
C ALA A 106 6.96 -7.87 16.73
N PHE A 107 7.50 -8.99 16.25
CA PHE A 107 6.98 -10.34 16.54
C PHE A 107 8.02 -11.30 17.15
N GLY A 108 9.29 -10.87 17.24
CA GLY A 108 10.39 -11.70 17.71
C GLY A 108 11.15 -12.39 16.55
N PRO A 109 12.40 -12.83 16.78
CA PRO A 109 13.29 -13.36 15.73
C PRO A 109 12.79 -14.65 15.06
N GLY A 110 11.95 -15.43 15.74
CA GLY A 110 11.35 -16.67 15.21
C GLY A 110 9.95 -16.49 14.63
N TRP A 111 9.55 -15.28 14.26
CA TRP A 111 8.18 -14.98 13.82
C TRP A 111 7.68 -15.86 12.66
N ARG A 112 8.57 -16.27 11.75
CA ARG A 112 8.22 -17.15 10.62
C ARG A 112 7.76 -18.53 11.07
N ASP A 113 8.34 -19.07 12.14
CA ASP A 113 8.02 -20.40 12.66
C ASP A 113 6.66 -20.43 13.34
N THR A 114 6.08 -19.25 13.60
CA THR A 114 4.73 -19.12 14.18
C THR A 114 3.62 -19.13 13.13
N ILE A 115 3.97 -19.02 11.83
CA ILE A 115 3.01 -19.10 10.72
C ILE A 115 2.60 -20.55 10.51
N ASP A 116 1.30 -20.80 10.40
CA ASP A 116 0.79 -22.13 10.05
C ASP A 116 1.29 -22.54 8.65
N PRO A 117 1.76 -23.79 8.46
CA PRO A 117 2.18 -24.28 7.15
C PRO A 117 1.13 -24.12 6.04
N ALA A 118 -0.16 -24.15 6.37
CA ALA A 118 -1.25 -23.92 5.40
C ALA A 118 -1.22 -22.50 4.82
N TRP A 119 -0.79 -21.52 5.61
CA TRP A 119 -0.68 -20.12 5.21
C TRP A 119 0.74 -19.68 4.88
N ALA A 120 1.75 -20.54 5.06
CA ALA A 120 3.14 -20.18 4.87
C ALA A 120 3.37 -19.54 3.48
N PRO A 121 3.85 -18.28 3.42
CA PRO A 121 4.10 -17.61 2.16
C PRO A 121 5.23 -18.32 1.41
N GLN A 122 5.05 -18.52 0.12
CA GLN A 122 6.16 -18.95 -0.72
C GLN A 122 7.16 -17.79 -0.79
N ARG A 123 8.43 -18.06 -0.45
CA ARG A 123 9.49 -17.04 -0.62
C ARG A 123 9.50 -16.62 -2.09
N ALA A 124 9.09 -15.39 -2.34
CA ALA A 124 9.20 -14.84 -3.68
C ALA A 124 10.68 -14.64 -3.99
N GLY A 125 11.24 -15.51 -4.80
CA GLY A 125 12.47 -15.19 -5.52
C GLY A 125 12.22 -14.01 -6.47
N ILE A 126 13.26 -13.28 -6.86
CA ILE A 126 13.14 -12.24 -7.90
C ILE A 126 12.74 -12.96 -9.18
N GLU A 127 11.46 -12.89 -9.53
CA GLU A 127 10.96 -13.43 -10.79
C GLU A 127 11.31 -12.45 -11.93
N TRP A 128 12.48 -12.59 -12.48
CA TRP A 128 12.97 -11.76 -13.60
C TRP A 128 11.96 -11.69 -14.76
N ALA A 129 11.27 -12.80 -15.03
CA ALA A 129 10.23 -12.84 -16.06
C ALA A 129 9.09 -11.83 -15.78
N ARG A 130 8.72 -11.61 -14.52
CA ARG A 130 7.71 -10.61 -14.14
C ARG A 130 8.24 -9.19 -14.30
N MET A 131 9.52 -8.95 -14.02
CA MET A 131 10.13 -7.63 -14.19
C MET A 131 10.20 -7.20 -15.67
N PHE A 132 10.43 -8.15 -16.59
CA PHE A 132 10.37 -7.88 -18.02
C PHE A 132 8.94 -7.74 -18.56
N SER A 133 7.94 -8.19 -17.80
CA SER A 133 6.52 -8.08 -18.09
C SER A 133 5.84 -7.05 -17.19
N VAL A 134 6.37 -5.83 -17.14
CA VAL A 134 6.03 -4.75 -16.19
C VAL A 134 4.52 -4.53 -16.02
N LEU A 135 3.72 -4.79 -17.05
CA LEU A 135 2.27 -4.61 -17.07
C LEU A 135 1.49 -5.92 -17.27
N HIS A 136 2.18 -7.07 -17.42
CA HIS A 136 1.53 -8.36 -17.65
C HIS A 136 1.17 -9.00 -16.31
N PHE A 137 -0.04 -8.74 -15.89
CA PHE A 137 -0.67 -9.48 -14.80
C PHE A 137 -1.24 -10.77 -15.41
N ARG A 138 -0.92 -11.95 -14.86
CA ARG A 138 -1.62 -13.19 -15.21
C ARG A 138 -3.11 -12.94 -15.10
N ARG A 139 -3.90 -13.35 -16.08
CA ARG A 139 -5.36 -13.29 -15.99
C ARG A 139 -5.78 -14.14 -14.80
N LEU A 140 -6.38 -13.51 -13.80
CA LEU A 140 -7.25 -14.19 -12.87
C LEU A 140 -8.50 -14.55 -13.65
N GLU A 141 -8.89 -15.80 -13.64
CA GLU A 141 -9.98 -16.30 -14.49
C GLU A 141 -11.33 -15.72 -14.07
N LEU A 142 -11.49 -15.32 -12.79
CA LEU A 142 -12.70 -14.74 -12.28
C LEU A 142 -12.50 -13.32 -11.74
N ARG A 143 -12.94 -12.36 -12.54
CA ARG A 143 -13.14 -10.97 -12.11
C ARG A 143 -14.58 -10.57 -12.38
N THR A 144 -15.35 -10.38 -11.33
CA THR A 144 -16.68 -9.76 -11.44
C THR A 144 -16.50 -8.25 -11.36
N ARG A 145 -16.99 -7.55 -12.38
CA ARG A 145 -16.73 -6.10 -12.56
C ARG A 145 -17.97 -5.27 -12.29
N ASP A 146 -17.72 -4.03 -11.86
CA ASP A 146 -18.70 -2.95 -11.83
C ASP A 146 -19.96 -3.25 -10.99
N LEU A 147 -19.78 -4.07 -9.95
CA LEU A 147 -20.83 -4.31 -8.96
C LEU A 147 -21.15 -3.01 -8.20
N GLN A 148 -22.42 -2.69 -8.09
CA GLN A 148 -22.88 -1.51 -7.39
C GLN A 148 -22.91 -1.80 -5.88
N TYR A 149 -22.23 -1.00 -5.06
CA TYR A 149 -22.27 -1.14 -3.59
C TYR A 149 -23.25 -0.14 -2.92
N VAL A 150 -23.72 0.85 -3.68
CA VAL A 150 -24.87 1.71 -3.35
C VAL A 150 -25.75 1.76 -4.58
N ASP A 151 -27.06 1.53 -4.40
CA ASP A 151 -28.04 1.53 -5.51
C ASP A 151 -28.49 2.96 -5.86
N ASP A 152 -27.55 3.76 -6.40
CA ASP A 152 -27.78 5.14 -6.82
C ASP A 152 -27.36 5.42 -8.27
N GLY A 153 -26.88 4.40 -8.97
CA GLY A 153 -26.42 4.48 -10.36
C GLY A 153 -25.08 5.20 -10.55
N LEU A 154 -24.44 5.71 -9.50
CA LEU A 154 -23.15 6.39 -9.62
C LEU A 154 -22.02 5.43 -10.01
N ARG A 155 -21.25 5.78 -11.04
CA ARG A 155 -20.06 5.01 -11.42
C ARG A 155 -19.00 4.97 -10.32
N ARG A 156 -19.03 5.92 -9.38
CA ARG A 156 -18.09 5.97 -8.26
C ARG A 156 -18.47 5.03 -7.13
N HIS A 157 -19.69 4.55 -7.07
CA HIS A 157 -20.16 3.53 -6.12
C HIS A 157 -20.10 2.13 -6.71
N ARG A 158 -19.03 1.81 -7.45
CA ARG A 158 -18.80 0.49 -8.05
C ARG A 158 -17.51 -0.13 -7.54
N LEU A 159 -17.55 -1.44 -7.40
CA LEU A 159 -16.41 -2.27 -7.01
C LEU A 159 -16.21 -3.44 -7.98
N ASP A 160 -15.06 -4.05 -7.91
CA ASP A 160 -14.71 -5.30 -8.60
C ASP A 160 -14.30 -6.35 -7.58
N VAL A 161 -14.73 -7.58 -7.78
CA VAL A 161 -14.30 -8.75 -7.00
C VAL A 161 -13.33 -9.58 -7.83
N TRP A 162 -12.17 -9.90 -7.26
CA TRP A 162 -11.10 -10.66 -7.87
C TRP A 162 -10.83 -11.91 -7.02
N ARG A 163 -10.85 -13.09 -7.65
CA ARG A 163 -10.59 -14.37 -6.98
C ARG A 163 -10.09 -15.41 -7.97
N CYS A 164 -9.55 -16.52 -7.48
CA CYS A 164 -9.34 -17.73 -8.30
C CYS A 164 -10.60 -18.59 -8.32
N ASP A 165 -10.69 -19.50 -9.31
CA ASP A 165 -11.84 -20.40 -9.48
C ASP A 165 -12.01 -21.37 -8.31
N ASP A 166 -10.91 -21.80 -7.71
CA ASP A 166 -10.83 -22.77 -6.63
C ASP A 166 -10.83 -22.14 -5.22
N VAL A 167 -11.32 -20.90 -5.11
CA VAL A 167 -11.45 -20.26 -3.80
C VAL A 167 -12.37 -21.07 -2.90
N GLY A 168 -11.85 -21.49 -1.74
CA GLY A 168 -12.62 -22.20 -0.72
C GLY A 168 -13.71 -21.32 -0.10
N PRO A 169 -14.65 -21.92 0.63
CA PRO A 169 -15.62 -21.15 1.40
C PRO A 169 -14.93 -20.40 2.55
N ALA A 170 -15.43 -19.22 2.88
CA ALA A 170 -14.92 -18.35 3.95
C ALA A 170 -13.44 -17.93 3.78
N ALA A 171 -13.04 -17.63 2.55
CA ALA A 171 -11.72 -17.09 2.24
C ALA A 171 -11.53 -15.69 2.83
N PRO A 172 -10.34 -15.33 3.35
CA PRO A 172 -10.08 -14.00 3.85
C PRO A 172 -10.23 -12.94 2.73
N VAL A 173 -10.65 -11.73 3.11
CA VAL A 173 -11.00 -10.67 2.15
C VAL A 173 -10.00 -9.50 2.27
N LEU A 174 -9.51 -9.05 1.11
CA LEU A 174 -8.75 -7.81 0.99
C LEU A 174 -9.61 -6.71 0.37
N LEU A 175 -9.82 -5.61 1.07
CA LEU A 175 -10.46 -4.39 0.55
C LEU A 175 -9.37 -3.41 0.09
N GLN A 176 -9.25 -3.22 -1.24
CA GLN A 176 -8.28 -2.33 -1.88
C GLN A 176 -8.89 -0.97 -2.20
N ILE A 177 -8.30 0.10 -1.68
CA ILE A 177 -8.69 1.49 -1.90
C ILE A 177 -7.64 2.17 -2.76
N HIS A 178 -8.03 2.74 -3.91
CA HIS A 178 -7.09 3.41 -4.80
C HIS A 178 -6.64 4.78 -4.29
N GLY A 179 -5.44 5.22 -4.68
CA GLY A 179 -4.92 6.56 -4.46
C GLY A 179 -5.39 7.57 -5.53
N GLY A 180 -4.63 8.66 -5.65
CA GLY A 180 -4.88 9.72 -6.63
C GLY A 180 -5.29 11.05 -5.98
N GLY A 181 -4.81 11.33 -4.76
CA GLY A 181 -5.02 12.60 -4.07
C GLY A 181 -6.49 12.93 -3.81
N TRP A 182 -7.34 11.91 -3.65
CA TRP A 182 -8.80 12.02 -3.51
C TRP A 182 -9.52 12.68 -4.70
N MET A 183 -8.79 13.05 -5.77
CA MET A 183 -9.30 13.82 -6.91
C MET A 183 -9.32 13.04 -8.22
N VAL A 184 -8.47 12.04 -8.34
CA VAL A 184 -8.35 11.18 -9.54
C VAL A 184 -8.18 9.73 -9.12
N GLY A 185 -8.13 8.83 -10.10
CA GLY A 185 -7.90 7.40 -9.85
C GLY A 185 -9.15 6.54 -10.04
N SER A 186 -8.94 5.25 -10.02
CA SER A 186 -10.00 4.24 -10.10
C SER A 186 -9.53 2.89 -9.57
N LYS A 187 -10.48 2.01 -9.22
CA LYS A 187 -10.30 0.64 -8.76
C LYS A 187 -9.44 -0.24 -9.68
N GLU A 188 -9.19 0.23 -10.91
CA GLU A 188 -8.43 -0.51 -11.90
C GLU A 188 -6.92 -0.17 -11.92
N GLN A 189 -6.47 0.83 -11.17
CA GLN A 189 -5.13 1.41 -11.35
C GLN A 189 -4.08 0.92 -10.35
N GLN A 190 -4.42 0.79 -9.08
CA GLN A 190 -3.47 0.49 -8.01
C GLN A 190 -3.74 -0.86 -7.34
N GLY A 191 -2.75 -1.36 -6.58
CA GLY A 191 -2.84 -2.58 -5.79
C GLY A 191 -2.89 -3.87 -6.60
N ARG A 192 -2.75 -3.82 -7.93
CA ARG A 192 -2.85 -4.99 -8.80
C ARG A 192 -1.85 -6.09 -8.47
N PRO A 193 -0.54 -5.81 -8.28
CA PRO A 193 0.42 -6.86 -7.93
C PRO A 193 0.02 -7.61 -6.65
N LEU A 194 -0.42 -6.87 -5.63
CA LEU A 194 -0.87 -7.44 -4.35
C LEU A 194 -2.16 -8.26 -4.50
N MET A 195 -3.18 -7.70 -5.16
CA MET A 195 -4.46 -8.39 -5.38
C MET A 195 -4.28 -9.68 -6.18
N TYR A 196 -3.48 -9.68 -7.26
CA TYR A 196 -3.17 -10.88 -8.02
C TYR A 196 -2.44 -11.93 -7.20
N HIS A 197 -1.48 -11.49 -6.39
CA HIS A 197 -0.75 -12.40 -5.51
C HIS A 197 -1.68 -13.05 -4.49
N LEU A 198 -2.44 -12.25 -3.75
CA LEU A 198 -3.32 -12.74 -2.69
C LEU A 198 -4.48 -13.59 -3.24
N ALA A 199 -5.06 -13.22 -4.39
CA ALA A 199 -6.08 -14.04 -5.02
C ALA A 199 -5.54 -15.43 -5.42
N ASN A 200 -4.29 -15.52 -5.92
CA ASN A 200 -3.62 -16.81 -6.15
C ASN A 200 -3.26 -17.55 -4.85
N ARG A 201 -3.34 -16.90 -3.71
CA ARG A 201 -3.19 -17.46 -2.36
C ARG A 201 -4.52 -17.82 -1.71
N GLY A 202 -5.62 -17.81 -2.47
CA GLY A 202 -6.94 -18.15 -1.98
C GLY A 202 -7.71 -17.01 -1.29
N TRP A 203 -7.27 -15.74 -1.44
CA TRP A 203 -8.00 -14.58 -0.95
C TRP A 203 -9.06 -14.11 -1.95
N VAL A 204 -10.12 -13.49 -1.43
CA VAL A 204 -11.05 -12.70 -2.24
C VAL A 204 -10.64 -11.22 -2.12
N CYS A 205 -10.29 -10.60 -3.25
CA CYS A 205 -9.86 -9.20 -3.28
C CYS A 205 -10.97 -8.32 -3.86
N VAL A 206 -11.32 -7.25 -3.15
CA VAL A 206 -12.35 -6.28 -3.54
C VAL A 206 -11.68 -4.93 -3.81
N ALA A 207 -11.73 -4.45 -5.05
CA ALA A 207 -11.22 -3.13 -5.42
C ALA A 207 -12.37 -2.15 -5.59
N ILE A 208 -12.35 -1.02 -4.90
CA ILE A 208 -13.45 -0.06 -4.87
C ILE A 208 -13.12 1.25 -5.57
N ASN A 209 -14.12 1.86 -6.18
CA ASN A 209 -14.15 3.28 -6.44
C ASN A 209 -14.82 3.99 -5.26
N TYR A 210 -14.56 5.28 -5.12
CA TYR A 210 -15.23 6.19 -4.19
C TYR A 210 -15.41 7.56 -4.85
N ARG A 211 -16.33 8.38 -4.37
CA ARG A 211 -16.56 9.74 -4.90
C ARG A 211 -15.30 10.59 -4.75
N LEU A 212 -15.04 11.45 -5.72
CA LEU A 212 -13.82 12.23 -5.80
C LEU A 212 -14.06 13.72 -5.64
N SER A 213 -13.12 14.40 -5.01
CA SER A 213 -13.04 15.85 -4.94
C SER A 213 -12.80 16.47 -6.34
N PRO A 214 -13.24 17.69 -6.59
CA PRO A 214 -13.91 18.61 -5.65
C PRO A 214 -15.44 18.40 -5.57
N LYS A 215 -16.03 17.44 -6.29
CA LYS A 215 -17.47 17.17 -6.25
C LYS A 215 -17.89 16.60 -4.90
N ALA A 216 -17.17 15.59 -4.42
CA ALA A 216 -17.24 15.09 -3.06
C ALA A 216 -16.23 15.83 -2.17
N THR A 217 -16.44 15.81 -0.87
CA THR A 217 -15.59 16.44 0.13
C THR A 217 -15.47 15.51 1.34
N TRP A 218 -14.50 15.75 2.22
CA TRP A 218 -14.42 15.03 3.48
C TRP A 218 -15.71 15.26 4.31
N PRO A 219 -16.30 14.20 4.91
CA PRO A 219 -15.85 12.81 4.97
C PRO A 219 -16.42 11.88 3.88
N ASP A 220 -17.03 12.36 2.79
CA ASP A 220 -17.67 11.54 1.75
C ASP A 220 -16.80 10.36 1.28
N HIS A 221 -15.49 10.60 1.10
CA HIS A 221 -14.54 9.58 0.66
C HIS A 221 -14.46 8.39 1.63
N LEU A 222 -14.45 8.68 2.94
CA LEU A 222 -14.41 7.66 4.00
C LEU A 222 -15.76 6.94 4.11
N VAL A 223 -16.86 7.70 4.05
CA VAL A 223 -18.21 7.13 4.07
C VAL A 223 -18.40 6.13 2.93
N ASP A 224 -17.95 6.47 1.71
CA ASP A 224 -18.03 5.55 0.57
C ASP A 224 -17.20 4.28 0.78
N CYS A 225 -15.99 4.38 1.37
CA CYS A 225 -15.19 3.21 1.71
C CYS A 225 -15.91 2.31 2.73
N LYS A 226 -16.59 2.89 3.72
CA LYS A 226 -17.37 2.13 4.70
C LYS A 226 -18.65 1.56 4.12
N LEU A 227 -19.31 2.23 3.17
CA LEU A 227 -20.42 1.67 2.41
C LEU A 227 -20.00 0.46 1.57
N ALA A 228 -18.80 0.52 0.97
CA ALA A 228 -18.26 -0.64 0.28
C ALA A 228 -17.93 -1.78 1.26
N LEU A 229 -17.44 -1.48 2.46
CA LEU A 229 -17.24 -2.49 3.52
C LEU A 229 -18.57 -3.09 3.99
N LYS A 230 -19.65 -2.27 4.11
CA LYS A 230 -21.00 -2.77 4.35
C LYS A 230 -21.41 -3.77 3.27
N TRP A 231 -21.23 -3.44 1.99
CA TRP A 231 -21.51 -4.36 0.89
C TRP A 231 -20.71 -5.67 1.02
N VAL A 232 -19.43 -5.59 1.40
CA VAL A 232 -18.61 -6.78 1.66
C VAL A 232 -19.22 -7.63 2.76
N ARG A 233 -19.69 -7.04 3.88
CA ARG A 233 -20.37 -7.76 4.96
C ARG A 233 -21.61 -8.49 4.49
N GLU A 234 -22.35 -7.91 3.58
CA GLU A 234 -23.66 -8.41 3.12
C GLU A 234 -23.54 -9.43 1.98
N HIS A 235 -22.53 -9.31 1.08
CA HIS A 235 -22.52 -10.01 -0.20
C HIS A 235 -21.28 -10.85 -0.48
N ILE A 236 -20.17 -10.65 0.23
CA ILE A 236 -18.90 -11.28 -0.19
C ILE A 236 -18.90 -12.79 -0.06
N ALA A 237 -19.78 -13.36 0.78
CA ALA A 237 -19.97 -14.80 0.90
C ALA A 237 -20.45 -15.45 -0.42
N GLU A 238 -21.18 -14.74 -1.26
CA GLU A 238 -21.59 -15.18 -2.60
C GLU A 238 -20.40 -15.40 -3.54
N TYR A 239 -19.25 -14.79 -3.21
CA TYR A 239 -17.99 -14.88 -3.93
C TYR A 239 -16.95 -15.77 -3.22
N GLY A 240 -17.37 -16.49 -2.16
CA GLY A 240 -16.51 -17.35 -1.38
C GLY A 240 -15.71 -16.64 -0.28
N GLY A 241 -15.90 -15.33 -0.08
CA GLY A 241 -15.20 -14.56 0.95
C GLY A 241 -15.83 -14.67 2.33
N ASP A 242 -15.02 -14.55 3.38
CA ASP A 242 -15.47 -14.43 4.76
C ASP A 242 -15.83 -12.98 5.08
N PRO A 243 -17.12 -12.64 5.30
CA PRO A 243 -17.51 -11.30 5.70
C PRO A 243 -16.94 -10.90 7.08
N GLY A 244 -16.55 -11.85 7.93
CA GLY A 244 -15.93 -11.63 9.24
C GLY A 244 -14.45 -11.30 9.19
N TYR A 245 -13.76 -11.67 8.12
CA TYR A 245 -12.31 -11.49 7.99
C TYR A 245 -11.94 -10.53 6.86
N VAL A 246 -11.94 -9.24 7.12
CA VAL A 246 -11.63 -8.21 6.13
C VAL A 246 -10.39 -7.42 6.54
N VAL A 247 -9.41 -7.34 5.65
CA VAL A 247 -8.23 -6.49 5.74
C VAL A 247 -8.37 -5.33 4.75
N VAL A 248 -8.00 -4.13 5.16
CA VAL A 248 -8.05 -2.95 4.30
C VAL A 248 -6.65 -2.51 3.89
N THR A 249 -6.49 -2.13 2.63
CA THR A 249 -5.22 -1.62 2.09
C THR A 249 -5.44 -0.53 1.05
N GLY A 250 -4.41 0.24 0.79
CA GLY A 250 -4.41 1.26 -0.25
C GLY A 250 -3.12 2.07 -0.26
N GLY A 251 -2.87 2.78 -1.36
CA GLY A 251 -1.69 3.63 -1.52
C GLY A 251 -2.06 5.11 -1.57
N SER A 252 -1.20 5.99 -1.02
CA SER A 252 -1.40 7.45 -1.08
C SER A 252 -2.70 7.90 -0.40
N ALA A 253 -3.60 8.58 -1.10
CA ALA A 253 -4.95 8.87 -0.63
C ALA A 253 -5.73 7.61 -0.22
N GLY A 254 -5.49 6.48 -0.91
CA GLY A 254 -6.03 5.17 -0.51
C GLY A 254 -5.41 4.65 0.78
N GLY A 255 -4.12 4.90 1.01
CA GLY A 255 -3.43 4.57 2.27
C GLY A 255 -3.96 5.38 3.45
N HIS A 256 -4.23 6.67 3.24
CA HIS A 256 -4.96 7.50 4.19
C HIS A 256 -6.34 6.92 4.50
N LEU A 257 -7.15 6.61 3.48
CA LEU A 257 -8.50 6.07 3.67
C LEU A 257 -8.48 4.67 4.31
N ALA A 258 -7.49 3.82 3.99
CA ALA A 258 -7.31 2.53 4.63
C ALA A 258 -7.02 2.68 6.14
N ALA A 259 -6.13 3.62 6.51
CA ALA A 259 -5.89 3.94 7.91
C ALA A 259 -7.14 4.47 8.60
N MET A 260 -7.87 5.38 7.95
CA MET A 260 -9.12 5.94 8.50
C MET A 260 -10.22 4.88 8.67
N VAL A 261 -10.39 3.95 7.73
CA VAL A 261 -11.35 2.83 7.89
C VAL A 261 -10.98 2.00 9.12
N GLY A 262 -9.70 1.66 9.29
CA GLY A 262 -9.23 0.89 10.45
C GLY A 262 -9.43 1.62 11.79
N LEU A 263 -9.16 2.93 11.82
CA LEU A 263 -9.15 3.73 13.05
C LEU A 263 -10.52 4.32 13.43
N THR A 264 -11.50 4.26 12.56
CA THR A 264 -12.83 4.87 12.80
C THR A 264 -13.96 3.85 12.76
N ALA A 265 -13.66 2.57 13.07
CA ALA A 265 -14.67 1.52 13.09
C ALA A 265 -15.87 1.88 13.97
N ASN A 266 -17.07 1.65 13.47
CA ASN A 266 -18.35 1.86 14.16
C ASN A 266 -18.57 3.29 14.69
N ARG A 267 -17.90 4.28 14.09
CA ARG A 267 -18.14 5.69 14.44
C ARG A 267 -19.30 6.26 13.62
N PRO A 268 -20.41 6.65 14.26
CA PRO A 268 -21.65 7.06 13.57
C PRO A 268 -21.46 8.24 12.61
N GLU A 269 -20.61 9.19 12.96
CA GLU A 269 -20.32 10.36 12.12
C GLU A 269 -19.74 10.01 10.75
N PHE A 270 -19.19 8.80 10.58
CA PHE A 270 -18.66 8.28 9.33
C PHE A 270 -19.51 7.14 8.75
N GLN A 271 -20.70 6.90 9.30
CA GLN A 271 -21.63 5.86 8.88
C GLN A 271 -23.08 6.36 8.76
N PRO A 272 -23.35 7.53 8.14
CA PRO A 272 -24.70 8.09 8.09
C PRO A 272 -25.67 7.17 7.36
N GLY A 273 -26.73 6.72 8.08
CA GLY A 273 -27.77 5.84 7.56
C GLY A 273 -27.42 4.36 7.54
N PHE A 274 -26.25 3.97 8.14
CA PHE A 274 -25.86 2.57 8.35
C PHE A 274 -25.01 2.41 9.63
N GLU A 275 -25.38 3.15 10.66
CA GLU A 275 -24.67 3.22 11.95
C GLU A 275 -24.59 1.88 12.66
N ASP A 276 -25.57 0.99 12.42
CA ASP A 276 -25.64 -0.36 13.03
C ASP A 276 -24.73 -1.38 12.35
N VAL A 277 -24.08 -1.03 11.23
CA VAL A 277 -23.20 -1.97 10.51
C VAL A 277 -21.83 -2.00 11.16
N ASP A 278 -21.35 -3.21 11.47
CA ASP A 278 -19.97 -3.39 11.95
C ASP A 278 -18.95 -3.13 10.85
N THR A 279 -18.19 -2.04 11.01
CA THR A 279 -17.12 -1.64 10.08
C THR A 279 -15.71 -1.90 10.63
N LYS A 280 -15.56 -2.76 11.65
CA LYS A 280 -14.23 -3.22 12.12
C LYS A 280 -13.53 -3.98 11.00
N VAL A 281 -12.21 -3.87 10.96
CA VAL A 281 -11.35 -4.66 10.07
C VAL A 281 -10.30 -5.41 10.87
N ARG A 282 -9.82 -6.54 10.34
CA ARG A 282 -8.83 -7.38 11.01
C ARG A 282 -7.43 -6.79 11.04
N ALA A 283 -7.10 -6.03 10.00
CA ALA A 283 -5.83 -5.32 9.90
C ALA A 283 -5.94 -4.18 8.88
N MET A 284 -4.99 -3.25 8.95
CA MET A 284 -4.80 -2.21 7.95
C MET A 284 -3.38 -2.23 7.40
N VAL A 285 -3.25 -2.07 6.07
CA VAL A 285 -1.97 -2.04 5.37
C VAL A 285 -1.87 -0.77 4.52
N PRO A 286 -1.66 0.41 5.13
CA PRO A 286 -1.50 1.66 4.41
C PRO A 286 -0.10 1.79 3.79
N PHE A 287 -0.04 2.00 2.48
CA PHE A 287 1.17 2.32 1.74
C PHE A 287 1.28 3.85 1.56
N TYR A 288 2.41 4.43 1.95
CA TYR A 288 2.75 5.85 1.76
C TYR A 288 1.55 6.81 1.87
N GLY A 289 0.75 6.61 2.92
CA GLY A 289 -0.44 7.42 3.21
C GLY A 289 -0.11 8.84 3.67
N VAL A 290 -1.14 9.69 3.65
CA VAL A 290 -1.11 10.99 4.33
C VAL A 290 -1.65 10.78 5.73
N PHE A 291 -0.85 11.08 6.76
CA PHE A 291 -1.23 10.79 8.15
C PHE A 291 -1.49 12.04 8.99
N ASP A 292 -1.04 13.23 8.55
CA ASP A 292 -1.30 14.51 9.20
C ASP A 292 -1.68 15.62 8.20
N PHE A 293 -2.96 16.00 8.16
CA PHE A 293 -3.44 17.07 7.30
C PHE A 293 -3.07 18.47 7.82
N LEU A 294 -2.78 18.58 9.11
CA LEU A 294 -2.36 19.85 9.72
C LEU A 294 -0.90 20.21 9.47
N ASP A 295 -0.07 19.20 9.10
CA ASP A 295 1.38 19.36 8.94
C ASP A 295 2.01 20.04 10.19
N ARG A 296 1.65 19.56 11.39
CA ARG A 296 1.99 20.17 12.69
C ARG A 296 3.49 20.32 12.89
N HIS A 297 4.25 19.42 12.31
CA HIS A 297 5.72 19.39 12.42
C HIS A 297 6.42 20.06 11.22
N GLY A 298 5.66 20.58 10.24
CA GLY A 298 6.21 21.24 9.05
C GLY A 298 7.04 20.32 8.16
N PHE A 299 6.78 19.02 8.14
CA PHE A 299 7.54 18.04 7.34
C PHE A 299 7.42 18.28 5.84
N ARG A 300 6.30 18.85 5.39
CA ARG A 300 6.07 19.19 3.98
C ARG A 300 6.87 20.41 3.51
N ARG A 301 7.49 21.16 4.42
CA ARG A 301 8.41 22.29 4.13
C ARG A 301 7.80 23.25 3.08
N ALA A 302 8.55 23.48 1.97
CA ALA A 302 8.10 24.37 0.89
C ALA A 302 6.83 23.86 0.16
N ALA A 303 6.55 22.56 0.16
CA ALA A 303 5.35 21.97 -0.42
C ALA A 303 4.13 22.08 0.51
N GLY A 304 4.32 22.32 1.82
CA GLY A 304 3.26 22.38 2.82
C GLY A 304 2.17 23.40 2.50
N SER A 305 2.55 24.60 2.06
CA SER A 305 1.58 25.63 1.67
C SER A 305 0.74 25.20 0.45
N SER A 306 1.31 24.46 -0.49
CA SER A 306 0.59 23.96 -1.66
C SER A 306 -0.35 22.81 -1.29
N PHE A 307 0.10 21.88 -0.45
CA PHE A 307 -0.72 20.79 0.05
C PHE A 307 -1.87 21.30 0.93
N ARG A 308 -1.59 22.19 1.91
CA ARG A 308 -2.64 22.80 2.76
C ARG A 308 -3.69 23.51 1.93
N ARG A 309 -3.30 24.28 0.90
CA ARG A 309 -4.24 24.94 -0.02
C ARG A 309 -5.05 23.94 -0.83
N LEU A 310 -4.43 22.86 -1.33
CA LEU A 310 -5.15 21.80 -2.05
C LEU A 310 -6.18 21.14 -1.14
N ALA A 311 -5.76 20.73 0.06
CA ALA A 311 -6.63 20.11 1.05
C ALA A 311 -7.78 21.03 1.44
N ALA A 312 -7.48 22.27 1.82
CA ALA A 312 -8.47 23.24 2.23
C ALA A 312 -9.49 23.56 1.12
N ARG A 313 -9.03 23.74 -0.12
CA ARG A 313 -9.90 24.19 -1.21
C ARG A 313 -10.72 23.09 -1.84
N HIS A 314 -10.18 21.88 -1.94
CA HIS A 314 -10.77 20.82 -2.79
C HIS A 314 -11.20 19.58 -2.01
N ILE A 315 -10.53 19.24 -0.91
CA ILE A 315 -10.73 17.98 -0.19
C ILE A 315 -11.58 18.18 1.05
N LEU A 316 -11.16 19.08 1.95
CA LEU A 316 -11.82 19.34 3.23
C LEU A 316 -12.86 20.49 3.13
N LYS A 317 -12.67 21.42 2.20
CA LYS A 317 -13.45 22.67 2.04
C LYS A 317 -13.60 23.44 3.36
N ALA A 318 -12.51 23.47 4.12
CA ALA A 318 -12.37 24.13 5.40
C ALA A 318 -11.03 24.89 5.44
N HIS A 319 -10.93 25.94 6.25
CA HIS A 319 -9.67 26.66 6.43
C HIS A 319 -8.96 26.14 7.69
N PRO A 320 -7.67 25.76 7.62
CA PRO A 320 -6.98 25.12 8.76
C PRO A 320 -6.84 26.04 9.99
N ASP A 321 -6.83 27.35 9.81
CA ASP A 321 -6.71 28.31 10.91
C ASP A 321 -8.09 28.68 11.51
N GLU A 322 -9.20 28.38 10.80
CA GLU A 322 -10.58 28.65 11.24
C GLU A 322 -11.29 27.39 11.75
N GLN A 323 -10.97 26.24 11.14
CA GLN A 323 -11.61 24.95 11.39
C GLN A 323 -10.55 23.84 11.51
N PRO A 324 -9.56 23.96 12.43
CA PRO A 324 -8.51 22.96 12.60
C PRO A 324 -9.05 21.57 12.98
N GLU A 325 -10.24 21.51 13.61
CA GLU A 325 -10.91 20.26 13.96
C GLU A 325 -11.29 19.41 12.75
N VAL A 326 -11.64 20.01 11.60
CA VAL A 326 -11.90 19.29 10.35
C VAL A 326 -10.63 18.60 9.84
N PHE A 327 -9.49 19.28 9.93
CA PHE A 327 -8.19 18.73 9.56
C PHE A 327 -7.75 17.63 10.52
N ALA A 328 -7.94 17.81 11.82
CA ALA A 328 -7.68 16.79 12.84
C ALA A 328 -8.58 15.58 12.63
N GLN A 329 -9.87 15.78 12.38
CA GLN A 329 -10.80 14.67 12.08
C GLN A 329 -10.36 13.88 10.86
N ALA A 330 -9.78 14.51 9.84
CA ALA A 330 -9.27 13.87 8.64
C ALA A 330 -7.87 13.25 8.81
N SER A 331 -7.17 13.48 9.90
CA SER A 331 -5.80 13.01 10.13
C SER A 331 -5.79 11.66 10.85
N PRO A 332 -5.31 10.57 10.23
CA PRO A 332 -5.15 9.28 10.92
C PRO A 332 -4.38 9.37 12.23
N LEU A 333 -3.40 10.26 12.33
CA LEU A 333 -2.62 10.50 13.54
C LEU A 333 -3.48 10.87 14.75
N ASP A 334 -4.57 11.61 14.53
CA ASP A 334 -5.52 12.02 15.59
C ASP A 334 -6.57 10.96 15.91
N GLN A 335 -6.70 9.94 15.07
CA GLN A 335 -7.69 8.89 15.23
C GLN A 335 -7.12 7.64 15.92
N VAL A 336 -5.82 7.64 16.27
CA VAL A 336 -5.19 6.51 16.94
C VAL A 336 -5.81 6.29 18.33
N HIS A 337 -6.21 5.06 18.60
CA HIS A 337 -6.83 4.65 19.87
C HIS A 337 -6.34 3.25 20.29
N ARG A 338 -6.65 2.86 21.54
CA ARG A 338 -6.17 1.61 22.15
C ARG A 338 -6.54 0.36 21.35
N ASP A 339 -7.76 0.32 20.82
CA ASP A 339 -8.32 -0.84 20.12
C ASP A 339 -8.09 -0.73 18.59
N ALA A 340 -7.10 0.07 18.12
CA ALA A 340 -6.75 0.14 16.71
C ALA A 340 -6.31 -1.24 16.20
N PRO A 341 -6.68 -1.64 14.96
CA PRO A 341 -6.33 -2.95 14.45
C PRO A 341 -4.82 -3.09 14.18
N PRO A 342 -4.30 -4.32 14.08
CA PRO A 342 -2.94 -4.56 13.60
C PRO A 342 -2.63 -3.77 12.32
N ALA A 343 -1.44 -3.18 12.25
CA ALA A 343 -1.04 -2.33 11.15
C ALA A 343 0.32 -2.73 10.56
N LEU A 344 0.40 -2.74 9.23
CA LEU A 344 1.67 -2.76 8.49
C LEU A 344 1.75 -1.49 7.63
N VAL A 345 2.56 -0.53 8.05
CA VAL A 345 2.76 0.74 7.33
C VAL A 345 4.05 0.66 6.53
N VAL A 346 3.95 0.89 5.21
CA VAL A 346 5.10 0.83 4.30
C VAL A 346 5.27 2.16 3.59
N HIS A 347 6.48 2.74 3.63
CA HIS A 347 6.75 4.06 3.06
C HIS A 347 8.15 4.12 2.43
N GLY A 348 8.30 4.86 1.34
CA GLY A 348 9.59 5.12 0.71
C GLY A 348 10.29 6.34 1.31
N ASP A 349 11.58 6.26 1.58
CA ASP A 349 12.37 7.34 2.18
C ASP A 349 12.59 8.54 1.24
N LEU A 350 12.49 8.32 -0.08
CA LEU A 350 12.59 9.36 -1.10
C LEU A 350 11.24 9.87 -1.62
N ASP A 351 10.14 9.59 -0.91
CA ASP A 351 8.82 10.02 -1.30
C ASP A 351 8.74 11.56 -1.44
N LEU A 352 8.40 12.02 -2.65
CA LEU A 352 8.28 13.44 -2.98
C LEU A 352 6.87 14.01 -2.73
N LEU A 353 5.86 13.14 -2.56
CA LEU A 353 4.45 13.56 -2.46
C LEU A 353 3.91 13.50 -1.02
N ALA A 354 4.26 12.46 -0.27
CA ALA A 354 3.89 12.30 1.13
C ALA A 354 5.17 12.16 1.98
N PRO A 355 5.39 13.04 2.98
CA PRO A 355 6.59 12.97 3.81
C PRO A 355 6.66 11.64 4.59
N VAL A 356 7.77 10.94 4.46
CA VAL A 356 8.02 9.70 5.22
C VAL A 356 8.00 9.94 6.73
N GLU A 357 8.32 11.14 7.16
CA GLU A 357 8.33 11.57 8.55
C GLU A 357 6.92 11.47 9.18
N GLU A 358 5.85 11.69 8.40
CA GLU A 358 4.46 11.51 8.88
C GLU A 358 4.16 10.04 9.19
N ALA A 359 4.67 9.11 8.38
CA ALA A 359 4.50 7.67 8.61
C ALA A 359 5.24 7.20 9.86
N ARG A 360 6.46 7.71 10.11
CA ARG A 360 7.22 7.42 11.33
C ARG A 360 6.44 7.85 12.57
N LEU A 361 5.96 9.10 12.57
CA LEU A 361 5.17 9.66 13.68
C LEU A 361 3.86 8.90 13.90
N PHE A 362 3.18 8.53 12.83
CA PHE A 362 1.94 7.77 12.90
C PHE A 362 2.15 6.39 13.54
N VAL A 363 3.20 5.67 13.14
CA VAL A 363 3.50 4.35 13.71
C VAL A 363 4.03 4.47 15.14
N GLU A 364 4.82 5.47 15.45
CA GLU A 364 5.23 5.77 16.84
C GLU A 364 3.98 5.94 17.73
N ARG A 365 3.01 6.74 17.26
CA ARG A 365 1.75 6.94 17.98
C ARG A 365 0.92 5.67 18.10
N LEU A 366 0.86 4.83 17.08
CA LEU A 366 0.22 3.52 17.15
C LEU A 366 0.87 2.63 18.21
N ARG A 367 2.20 2.56 18.25
CA ARG A 367 2.96 1.74 19.22
C ARG A 367 2.81 2.21 20.66
N GLU A 368 2.61 3.51 20.86
CA GLU A 368 2.36 4.08 22.19
C GLU A 368 0.96 3.78 22.73
N VAL A 369 -0.04 3.75 21.85
CA VAL A 369 -1.45 3.79 22.25
C VAL A 369 -2.19 2.49 21.99
N SER A 370 -1.92 1.80 20.86
CA SER A 370 -2.62 0.59 20.47
C SER A 370 -2.06 -0.65 21.16
N GLU A 371 -2.95 -1.58 21.52
CA GLU A 371 -2.57 -2.91 22.03
C GLU A 371 -2.18 -3.87 20.90
N ALA A 372 -2.58 -3.57 19.66
CA ALA A 372 -2.26 -4.38 18.50
C ALA A 372 -0.86 -4.06 17.91
N PRO A 373 -0.20 -5.01 17.26
CA PRO A 373 1.11 -4.78 16.67
C PRO A 373 1.06 -3.75 15.54
N ALA A 374 1.98 -2.78 15.58
CA ALA A 374 2.20 -1.79 14.53
C ALA A 374 3.60 -1.96 13.93
N VAL A 375 3.64 -2.55 12.74
CA VAL A 375 4.87 -2.78 11.98
C VAL A 375 5.12 -1.61 11.04
N TYR A 376 6.33 -1.08 11.05
CA TYR A 376 6.75 -0.03 10.14
C TYR A 376 7.90 -0.49 9.26
N VAL A 377 7.78 -0.27 7.96
CA VAL A 377 8.87 -0.57 7.02
C VAL A 377 9.14 0.63 6.14
N GLU A 378 10.35 1.16 6.27
CA GLU A 378 10.88 2.21 5.42
C GLU A 378 11.75 1.62 4.32
N LEU A 379 11.42 1.94 3.06
CA LEU A 379 12.08 1.37 1.90
C LEU A 379 13.13 2.35 1.36
N ALA A 380 14.40 1.95 1.47
CA ALA A 380 15.53 2.75 1.00
C ALA A 380 15.47 2.99 -0.52
N GLY A 381 15.58 4.26 -0.92
CA GLY A 381 15.56 4.70 -2.31
C GLY A 381 14.21 4.53 -3.00
N ALA A 382 13.12 4.26 -2.28
CA ALA A 382 11.79 4.15 -2.86
C ALA A 382 11.10 5.51 -2.98
N GLN A 383 10.41 5.70 -4.10
CA GLN A 383 9.53 6.84 -4.34
C GLN A 383 8.09 6.51 -3.95
N HIS A 384 7.21 7.52 -3.98
CA HIS A 384 5.76 7.33 -3.90
C HIS A 384 5.26 6.34 -4.97
N ALA A 385 4.25 5.55 -4.69
CA ALA A 385 3.63 4.60 -5.64
C ALA A 385 4.57 3.48 -6.15
N PHE A 386 5.55 3.06 -5.36
CA PHE A 386 6.55 2.06 -5.74
C PHE A 386 5.95 0.68 -6.06
N GLU A 387 4.75 0.36 -5.55
CA GLU A 387 4.08 -0.95 -5.73
C GLU A 387 3.24 -1.05 -7.02
N MET A 388 3.15 0.01 -7.82
CA MET A 388 2.32 -0.01 -9.03
C MET A 388 2.84 -0.91 -10.16
N PHE A 389 4.16 -1.11 -10.21
CA PHE A 389 4.82 -1.96 -11.21
C PHE A 389 5.37 -3.23 -10.56
N HIS A 390 5.68 -4.24 -11.38
CA HIS A 390 6.45 -5.40 -10.94
C HIS A 390 7.95 -5.05 -10.80
N SER A 391 8.27 -4.12 -9.91
CA SER A 391 9.65 -3.82 -9.52
C SER A 391 10.16 -4.78 -8.44
N ILE A 392 11.48 -4.77 -8.19
CA ILE A 392 12.08 -5.56 -7.09
C ILE A 392 11.42 -5.19 -5.76
N ARG A 393 11.22 -3.88 -5.49
CA ARG A 393 10.59 -3.41 -4.26
C ARG A 393 9.15 -3.87 -4.14
N ALA A 394 8.37 -3.74 -5.23
CA ALA A 394 6.98 -4.17 -5.25
C ALA A 394 6.84 -5.67 -4.97
N LEU A 395 7.69 -6.52 -5.56
CA LEU A 395 7.67 -7.97 -5.33
C LEU A 395 7.97 -8.31 -3.86
N HIS A 396 8.98 -7.67 -3.25
CA HIS A 396 9.28 -7.85 -1.84
C HIS A 396 8.17 -7.32 -0.93
N ALA A 397 7.58 -6.16 -1.25
CA ALA A 397 6.46 -5.60 -0.49
C ALA A 397 5.22 -6.52 -0.53
N VAL A 398 4.89 -7.06 -1.70
CA VAL A 398 3.78 -8.03 -1.85
C VAL A 398 4.02 -9.27 -1.00
N SER A 399 5.24 -9.85 -1.05
CA SER A 399 5.59 -11.01 -0.23
C SER A 399 5.55 -10.72 1.27
N ALA A 400 5.94 -9.53 1.67
CA ALA A 400 5.91 -9.11 3.07
C ALA A 400 4.49 -8.89 3.58
N VAL A 401 3.61 -8.31 2.76
CA VAL A 401 2.18 -8.22 3.10
C VAL A 401 1.58 -9.60 3.25
N ASP A 402 1.84 -10.52 2.32
CA ASP A 402 1.39 -11.92 2.43
C ASP A 402 1.89 -12.55 3.74
N ALA A 403 3.16 -12.38 4.10
CA ALA A 403 3.71 -12.89 5.35
C ALA A 403 3.05 -12.28 6.60
N PHE A 404 2.80 -10.96 6.60
CA PHE A 404 2.07 -10.29 7.69
C PHE A 404 0.66 -10.84 7.86
N LEU A 405 -0.07 -10.97 6.75
CA LEU A 405 -1.44 -11.47 6.77
C LEU A 405 -1.51 -12.94 7.16
N SER A 406 -0.57 -13.77 6.66
CA SER A 406 -0.44 -15.18 7.04
C SER A 406 -0.15 -15.35 8.54
N LEU A 407 0.67 -14.46 9.12
CA LEU A 407 0.94 -14.45 10.56
C LEU A 407 -0.32 -14.14 11.37
N LEU A 408 -1.12 -13.16 10.92
CA LEU A 408 -2.37 -12.79 11.59
C LEU A 408 -3.40 -13.93 11.51
N LEU A 409 -3.59 -14.54 10.34
CA LEU A 409 -4.46 -15.70 10.15
C LEU A 409 -4.08 -16.84 11.09
N SER A 410 -2.80 -17.21 11.14
CA SER A 410 -2.29 -18.27 12.01
C SER A 410 -2.50 -18.02 13.50
N ARG A 411 -2.49 -16.75 13.92
CA ARG A 411 -2.77 -16.37 15.31
C ARG A 411 -4.25 -16.46 15.66
N ASP A 412 -5.11 -16.09 14.73
CA ASP A 412 -6.55 -16.13 14.89
C ASP A 412 -7.06 -17.58 14.97
N GLU A 413 -6.56 -18.48 14.12
CA GLU A 413 -6.88 -19.90 14.16
C GLU A 413 -6.47 -20.52 15.50
N LYS A 414 -5.24 -20.28 15.96
CA LYS A 414 -4.77 -20.78 17.27
C LYS A 414 -5.60 -20.25 18.42
N SER A 415 -6.02 -18.98 18.36
CA SER A 415 -6.90 -18.38 19.37
C SER A 415 -8.29 -19.05 19.39
N THR A 416 -8.83 -19.33 18.21
CA THR A 416 -10.12 -20.01 18.03
C THR A 416 -10.06 -21.45 18.55
N ASP A 417 -9.02 -22.19 18.17
CA ASP A 417 -8.81 -23.58 18.63
C ASP A 417 -8.62 -23.66 20.15
N ALA A 418 -7.86 -22.73 20.74
CA ALA A 418 -7.70 -22.63 22.17
C ALA A 418 -9.02 -22.35 22.90
N ALA A 419 -9.84 -21.44 22.36
CA ALA A 419 -11.16 -21.13 22.90
C ALA A 419 -12.12 -22.34 22.82
N ILE A 420 -12.10 -23.07 21.69
CA ILE A 420 -12.89 -24.31 21.53
C ILE A 420 -12.42 -25.40 22.50
N ALA A 421 -11.11 -25.58 22.67
CA ALA A 421 -10.55 -26.55 23.63
C ALA A 421 -10.93 -26.20 25.07
N ALA A 422 -10.86 -24.94 25.47
CA ALA A 422 -11.26 -24.46 26.81
C ALA A 422 -12.77 -24.66 27.04
N ALA A 423 -13.62 -24.36 26.05
CA ALA A 423 -15.06 -24.59 26.15
C ALA A 423 -15.42 -26.08 26.29
N LYS A 424 -14.70 -26.97 25.57
CA LYS A 424 -14.85 -28.42 25.70
C LYS A 424 -14.41 -28.91 27.08
N ALA A 425 -13.32 -28.39 27.64
CA ALA A 425 -12.83 -28.74 28.97
C ALA A 425 -13.84 -28.34 30.06
N ASN A 426 -14.38 -27.12 29.99
CA ASN A 426 -15.39 -26.63 30.95
C ASN A 426 -16.75 -27.37 30.82
N GLY A 427 -17.14 -27.76 29.58
CA GLY A 427 -18.38 -28.51 29.35
C GLY A 427 -18.33 -29.98 29.78
N THR A 428 -17.15 -30.55 30.04
CA THR A 428 -16.97 -31.90 30.59
C THR A 428 -17.06 -31.93 32.12
N ASP A 429 -16.77 -30.81 32.81
CA ASP A 429 -16.87 -30.73 34.27
C ASP A 429 -18.33 -30.62 34.76
N GLU A 430 -19.24 -30.03 33.98
CA GLU A 430 -20.66 -29.95 34.33
C GLU A 430 -21.41 -31.28 34.21
N ARG A 431 -20.89 -32.27 33.45
CA ARG A 431 -21.56 -33.60 33.31
C ARG A 431 -21.16 -34.63 34.33
N THR A 432 -20.16 -34.37 35.17
CA THR A 432 -19.68 -35.31 36.20
C THR A 432 -20.23 -35.05 37.61
N SER A 433 -21.03 -33.99 37.81
CA SER A 433 -21.54 -33.63 39.16
C SER A 433 -23.00 -34.04 39.43
N THR A 434 -23.67 -34.79 38.56
CA THR A 434 -25.00 -35.34 38.86
C THR A 434 -24.95 -36.83 39.13
N THR A 435 -24.54 -37.22 40.32
CA THR A 435 -24.82 -38.55 40.93
C THR A 435 -26.19 -38.49 41.59
N PRO A 436 -27.16 -39.36 41.22
CA PRO A 436 -28.42 -39.46 41.95
C PRO A 436 -28.21 -40.13 43.30
N SER A 437 -28.63 -39.49 44.38
CA SER A 437 -28.76 -40.13 45.70
C SER A 437 -29.75 -41.30 45.64
N PRO A 438 -29.45 -42.44 46.24
CA PRO A 438 -30.41 -43.53 46.37
C PRO A 438 -31.44 -43.19 47.45
N GLN A 439 -32.70 -43.16 47.09
CA GLN A 439 -33.79 -43.18 48.09
C GLN A 439 -33.96 -44.58 48.66
N ALA A 440 -33.90 -44.67 49.97
CA ALA A 440 -34.39 -45.79 50.75
C ALA A 440 -35.87 -45.57 51.10
#